data_464e85820689f04f778544dc6225d510
#
_entry.id   464e85820689f04f778544dc6225d510
#
_cell.length_a   1.000
_cell.length_b   1.000
_cell.length_c   1.000
_cell.angle_alpha   90.00
_cell.angle_beta   90.00
_cell.angle_gamma   90.00
#
_symmetry.space_group_name_H-M   'P 1'
#
loop_
_entity.id
_entity.type
_entity.pdbx_description
1 polymer ?
#
loop_
_entity_poly.entity_id
_entity_poly.type
_entity_poly.pdbx_seq_one_letter_code
_entity_poly.pdbx_strand_id
1 'polypeptide(L)'
;QIKGRTLGIIGFGRIGQELAKIALGLGMHVRAHDPFVNEAEIGIQLGEHQDLKLGLTIYTESLEKVLRDSDIISIHIPGIDKPLLGAEELEKLKTGAILINTARGGVIDEKALLAALDSGKIGGAGLDVFENEPTPLEALLRHPKVSCSPHIGASTVEAQAYIGMELADKIISFFGDDK
;
A
#
# COMPACT_ATOMS: atom_id res chain seq x y z
N GLN A 1 -14.57 -10.72 -6.91
CA GLN A 1 -14.08 -10.24 -8.20
C GLN A 1 -13.47 -8.86 -8.04
N ILE A 2 -12.20 -8.66 -8.46
CA ILE A 2 -11.46 -7.39 -8.33
C ILE A 2 -11.53 -6.54 -9.61
N LYS A 3 -11.73 -7.15 -10.78
CA LYS A 3 -11.88 -6.43 -12.05
C LYS A 3 -13.01 -5.39 -11.97
N GLY A 4 -12.72 -4.15 -12.39
CA GLY A 4 -13.64 -3.02 -12.34
C GLY A 4 -13.78 -2.37 -10.97
N ARG A 5 -13.10 -2.88 -9.92
CA ARG A 5 -13.02 -2.23 -8.62
C ARG A 5 -11.98 -1.12 -8.64
N THR A 6 -12.14 -0.15 -7.76
CA THR A 6 -11.18 0.94 -7.59
C THR A 6 -10.22 0.65 -6.45
N LEU A 7 -8.93 0.63 -6.75
CA LEU A 7 -7.84 0.58 -5.77
C LEU A 7 -7.37 2.00 -5.47
N GLY A 8 -7.44 2.41 -4.22
CA GLY A 8 -6.81 3.60 -3.69
C GLY A 8 -5.44 3.26 -3.12
N ILE A 9 -4.42 3.95 -3.55
CA ILE A 9 -3.03 3.78 -3.10
C ILE A 9 -2.64 5.00 -2.29
N ILE A 10 -2.29 4.81 -1.02
CA ILE A 10 -1.79 5.85 -0.14
C ILE A 10 -0.27 5.68 -0.01
N GLY A 11 0.48 6.65 -0.55
CA GLY A 11 1.92 6.55 -0.78
C GLY A 11 2.22 6.07 -2.21
N PHE A 12 2.57 7.01 -3.11
CA PHE A 12 2.76 6.72 -4.52
C PHE A 12 4.24 6.73 -4.93
N GLY A 13 5.09 6.21 -4.01
CA GLY A 13 6.50 5.90 -4.25
C GLY A 13 6.67 4.63 -5.09
N ARG A 14 7.90 4.08 -5.11
CA ARG A 14 8.26 2.91 -5.93
C ARG A 14 7.30 1.72 -5.75
N ILE A 15 6.96 1.36 -4.50
CA ILE A 15 6.09 0.22 -4.20
C ILE A 15 4.65 0.49 -4.65
N GLY A 16 4.12 1.70 -4.36
CA GLY A 16 2.78 2.11 -4.79
C GLY A 16 2.62 2.11 -6.30
N GLN A 17 3.64 2.55 -7.05
CA GLN A 17 3.65 2.54 -8.52
C GLN A 17 3.68 1.12 -9.08
N GLU A 18 4.47 0.21 -8.52
CA GLU A 18 4.46 -1.20 -8.94
C GLU A 18 3.11 -1.88 -8.64
N LEU A 19 2.50 -1.58 -7.49
CA LEU A 19 1.14 -2.05 -7.21
C LEU A 19 0.12 -1.49 -8.21
N ALA A 20 0.23 -0.22 -8.58
CA ALA A 20 -0.63 0.39 -9.61
C ALA A 20 -0.54 -0.35 -10.94
N LYS A 21 0.67 -0.68 -11.38
CA LYS A 21 0.93 -1.47 -12.58
C LYS A 21 0.24 -2.83 -12.56
N ILE A 22 0.38 -3.55 -11.44
CA ILE A 22 -0.27 -4.86 -11.26
C ILE A 22 -1.80 -4.71 -11.27
N ALA A 23 -2.34 -3.73 -10.54
CA ALA A 23 -3.78 -3.48 -10.44
C ALA A 23 -4.41 -3.14 -11.80
N LEU A 24 -3.75 -2.30 -12.60
CA LEU A 24 -4.17 -1.99 -13.97
C LEU A 24 -4.19 -3.25 -14.85
N GLY A 25 -3.16 -4.10 -14.74
CA GLY A 25 -3.10 -5.38 -15.44
C GLY A 25 -4.24 -6.35 -15.07
N LEU A 26 -4.75 -6.25 -13.84
CA LEU A 26 -5.91 -7.00 -13.35
C LEU A 26 -7.27 -6.36 -13.72
N GLY A 27 -7.25 -5.25 -14.46
CA GLY A 27 -8.44 -4.52 -14.89
C GLY A 27 -9.11 -3.74 -13.77
N MET A 28 -8.37 -3.27 -12.77
CA MET A 28 -8.83 -2.37 -11.75
C MET A 28 -8.69 -0.91 -12.20
N HIS A 29 -9.49 -0.02 -11.59
CA HIS A 29 -9.23 1.41 -11.61
C HIS A 29 -8.24 1.75 -10.50
N VAL A 30 -7.31 2.67 -10.76
CA VAL A 30 -6.31 3.10 -9.77
C VAL A 30 -6.50 4.58 -9.45
N ARG A 31 -6.49 4.92 -8.17
CA ARG A 31 -6.38 6.26 -7.62
C ARG A 31 -5.20 6.30 -6.67
N ALA A 32 -4.50 7.42 -6.61
CA ALA A 32 -3.32 7.56 -5.76
C ALA A 32 -3.36 8.86 -4.96
N HIS A 33 -2.82 8.79 -3.74
CA HIS A 33 -2.54 9.94 -2.90
C HIS A 33 -1.08 9.89 -2.45
N ASP A 34 -0.37 11.00 -2.64
CA ASP A 34 0.98 11.21 -2.12
C ASP A 34 1.21 12.73 -1.98
N PRO A 35 1.73 13.23 -0.85
CA PRO A 35 1.97 14.66 -0.68
C PRO A 35 3.21 15.17 -1.44
N PHE A 36 4.08 14.27 -1.92
CA PHE A 36 5.36 14.60 -2.55
C PHE A 36 5.42 14.23 -4.03
N VAL A 37 4.54 13.36 -4.49
CA VAL A 37 4.46 12.89 -5.88
C VAL A 37 3.15 13.41 -6.48
N ASN A 38 3.24 14.26 -7.50
CA ASN A 38 2.06 14.82 -8.16
C ASN A 38 1.51 13.90 -9.25
N GLU A 39 2.40 13.16 -9.92
CA GLU A 39 2.07 12.24 -11.01
C GLU A 39 3.17 11.21 -11.20
N ALA A 40 2.83 10.07 -11.77
CA ALA A 40 3.80 9.09 -12.23
C ALA A 40 3.34 8.41 -13.52
N GLU A 41 4.28 8.16 -14.42
CA GLU A 41 4.05 7.36 -15.61
C GLU A 41 4.22 5.87 -15.28
N ILE A 42 3.16 5.11 -15.44
CA ILE A 42 3.14 3.67 -15.22
C ILE A 42 3.31 2.95 -16.55
N GLY A 43 4.48 2.37 -16.75
CA GLY A 43 4.77 1.55 -17.93
C GLY A 43 4.17 0.16 -17.81
N ILE A 44 3.28 -0.21 -18.72
CA ILE A 44 2.72 -1.56 -18.84
C ILE A 44 3.40 -2.25 -20.02
N GLN A 45 4.10 -3.34 -19.77
CA GLN A 45 4.67 -4.17 -20.81
C GLN A 45 3.67 -5.27 -21.19
N LEU A 46 3.28 -5.33 -22.44
CA LEU A 46 2.33 -6.33 -22.94
C LEU A 46 3.08 -7.50 -23.59
N GLY A 47 3.07 -8.66 -22.90
CA GLY A 47 3.65 -9.89 -23.41
C GLY A 47 5.19 -9.90 -23.48
N GLU A 48 5.74 -10.87 -24.23
CA GLU A 48 7.18 -11.01 -24.45
C GLU A 48 7.75 -10.02 -25.47
N HIS A 49 6.91 -9.25 -26.15
CA HIS A 49 7.33 -8.22 -27.09
C HIS A 49 7.80 -6.99 -26.36
N GLN A 50 9.12 -6.86 -26.20
CA GLN A 50 9.78 -5.74 -25.51
C GLN A 50 9.50 -4.37 -26.13
N ASP A 51 8.95 -4.32 -27.35
CA ASP A 51 8.77 -3.10 -28.13
C ASP A 51 7.42 -2.41 -27.91
N LEU A 52 6.45 -3.06 -27.25
CA LEU A 52 5.16 -2.44 -26.95
C LEU A 52 5.08 -2.01 -25.48
N LYS A 53 5.42 -0.78 -25.22
CA LYS A 53 5.24 -0.12 -23.91
C LYS A 53 4.05 0.83 -23.99
N LEU A 54 3.03 0.58 -23.16
CA LEU A 54 1.96 1.54 -22.92
C LEU A 54 2.30 2.32 -21.67
N GLY A 55 2.43 3.64 -21.79
CA GLY A 55 2.55 4.55 -20.65
C GLY A 55 1.17 5.08 -20.26
N LEU A 56 0.82 4.98 -18.99
CA LEU A 56 -0.35 5.63 -18.41
C LEU A 56 0.08 6.56 -17.30
N THR A 57 -0.21 7.85 -17.42
CA THR A 57 0.05 8.81 -16.36
C THR A 57 -1.07 8.75 -15.32
N ILE A 58 -0.70 8.51 -14.06
CA ILE A 58 -1.59 8.59 -12.91
C ILE A 58 -1.24 9.86 -12.14
N TYR A 59 -2.24 10.73 -11.98
CA TYR A 59 -2.15 11.93 -11.15
C TYR A 59 -2.58 11.59 -9.73
N THR A 60 -1.87 12.12 -8.74
CA THR A 60 -2.28 11.99 -7.34
C THR A 60 -3.43 12.95 -7.02
N GLU A 61 -4.26 12.54 -6.09
CA GLU A 61 -5.45 13.25 -5.67
C GLU A 61 -5.40 13.53 -4.16
N SER A 62 -6.35 14.31 -3.63
CA SER A 62 -6.47 14.50 -2.19
C SER A 62 -6.77 13.17 -1.50
N LEU A 63 -6.26 12.99 -0.27
CA LEU A 63 -6.53 11.81 0.55
C LEU A 63 -8.03 11.54 0.67
N GLU A 64 -8.81 12.59 0.96
CA GLU A 64 -10.26 12.47 1.09
C GLU A 64 -10.93 11.87 -0.16
N LYS A 65 -10.51 12.32 -1.35
CA LYS A 65 -11.06 11.81 -2.61
C LYS A 65 -10.69 10.34 -2.85
N VAL A 66 -9.44 9.97 -2.55
CA VAL A 66 -9.00 8.57 -2.66
C VAL A 66 -9.78 7.68 -1.71
N LEU A 67 -9.98 8.11 -0.45
CA LEU A 67 -10.74 7.33 0.54
C LEU A 67 -12.20 7.14 0.09
N ARG A 68 -12.86 8.22 -0.31
CA ARG A 68 -14.29 8.18 -0.68
C ARG A 68 -14.59 7.33 -1.91
N ASP A 69 -13.70 7.35 -2.90
CA ASP A 69 -13.96 6.78 -4.22
C ASP A 69 -13.42 5.35 -4.39
N SER A 70 -12.67 4.82 -3.41
CA SER A 70 -12.03 3.51 -3.52
C SER A 70 -12.83 2.39 -2.87
N ASP A 71 -12.75 1.20 -3.46
CA ASP A 71 -13.32 -0.04 -2.92
C ASP A 71 -12.29 -0.80 -2.06
N ILE A 72 -11.03 -0.61 -2.38
CA ILE A 72 -9.88 -1.20 -1.69
C ILE A 72 -8.86 -0.09 -1.46
N ILE A 73 -8.31 0.02 -0.26
CA ILE A 73 -7.20 0.92 0.07
C ILE A 73 -5.97 0.10 0.37
N SER A 74 -4.84 0.48 -0.21
CA SER A 74 -3.53 -0.09 0.11
C SER A 74 -2.55 1.01 0.52
N ILE A 75 -1.83 0.78 1.62
CA ILE A 75 -0.95 1.76 2.26
C ILE A 75 0.51 1.43 1.97
N HIS A 76 1.27 2.44 1.52
CA HIS A 76 2.68 2.36 1.13
C HIS A 76 3.50 3.57 1.58
N ILE A 77 3.19 4.10 2.76
CA ILE A 77 3.92 5.23 3.36
C ILE A 77 4.91 4.75 4.44
N PRO A 78 5.96 5.52 4.73
CA PRO A 78 6.84 5.25 5.88
C PRO A 78 6.08 5.38 7.21
N GLY A 79 6.74 4.98 8.30
CA GLY A 79 6.20 5.19 9.64
C GLY A 79 6.02 6.68 9.94
N ILE A 80 4.97 7.01 10.69
CA ILE A 80 4.59 8.36 11.08
C ILE A 80 4.23 8.39 12.57
N ASP A 81 4.35 9.58 13.19
CA ASP A 81 4.15 9.73 14.64
C ASP A 81 2.68 9.61 15.10
N LYS A 82 1.75 9.84 14.19
CA LYS A 82 0.30 9.76 14.47
C LYS A 82 -0.41 9.01 13.36
N PRO A 83 -1.44 8.23 13.67
CA PRO A 83 -2.21 7.54 12.64
C PRO A 83 -2.73 8.50 11.57
N LEU A 84 -2.53 8.13 10.31
CA LEU A 84 -3.12 8.82 9.16
C LEU A 84 -4.59 8.46 8.99
N LEU A 85 -4.94 7.22 9.30
CA LEU A 85 -6.31 6.71 9.20
C LEU A 85 -6.86 6.46 10.61
N GLY A 86 -7.49 7.48 11.16
CA GLY A 86 -8.27 7.41 12.38
C GLY A 86 -9.76 7.15 12.10
N ALA A 87 -10.61 7.28 13.11
CA ALA A 87 -12.03 7.06 13.01
C ALA A 87 -12.70 7.93 11.92
N GLU A 88 -12.29 9.21 11.83
CA GLU A 88 -12.84 10.15 10.84
C GLU A 88 -12.49 9.75 9.40
N GLU A 89 -11.26 9.29 9.15
CA GLU A 89 -10.82 8.85 7.83
C GLU A 89 -11.47 7.53 7.44
N LEU A 90 -11.61 6.60 8.37
CA LEU A 90 -12.31 5.34 8.15
C LEU A 90 -13.79 5.54 7.80
N GLU A 91 -14.45 6.56 8.38
CA GLU A 91 -15.82 6.93 8.02
C GLU A 91 -15.97 7.49 6.60
N LYS A 92 -14.92 8.07 6.02
CA LYS A 92 -14.92 8.56 4.64
C LYS A 92 -14.86 7.44 3.60
N LEU A 93 -14.43 6.24 3.98
CA LEU A 93 -14.37 5.08 3.08
C LEU A 93 -15.78 4.61 2.67
N LYS A 94 -15.86 3.91 1.55
CA LYS A 94 -17.11 3.22 1.17
C LYS A 94 -17.45 2.16 2.21
N THR A 95 -18.73 2.01 2.52
CA THR A 95 -19.18 0.90 3.37
C THR A 95 -18.80 -0.44 2.73
N GLY A 96 -18.17 -1.30 3.50
CA GLY A 96 -17.66 -2.58 3.02
C GLY A 96 -16.33 -2.51 2.28
N ALA A 97 -15.62 -1.36 2.31
CA ALA A 97 -14.28 -1.24 1.74
C ALA A 97 -13.29 -2.20 2.42
N ILE A 98 -12.27 -2.61 1.67
CA ILE A 98 -11.17 -3.44 2.17
C ILE A 98 -9.96 -2.56 2.43
N LEU A 99 -9.30 -2.75 3.56
CA LEU A 99 -8.11 -2.00 3.94
C LEU A 99 -6.89 -2.93 4.01
N ILE A 100 -5.79 -2.55 3.36
CA ILE A 100 -4.55 -3.34 3.32
C ILE A 100 -3.39 -2.49 3.83
N ASN A 101 -2.69 -2.98 4.85
CA ASN A 101 -1.48 -2.35 5.36
C ASN A 101 -0.33 -3.37 5.45
N THR A 102 0.62 -3.22 4.54
CA THR A 102 1.88 -3.98 4.50
C THR A 102 3.09 -3.02 4.58
N ALA A 103 2.85 -1.79 5.04
CA ALA A 103 3.88 -0.74 5.09
C ALA A 103 4.49 -0.59 6.49
N ARG A 104 3.74 0.00 7.43
CA ARG A 104 4.19 0.21 8.81
C ARG A 104 3.01 0.15 9.78
N GLY A 105 3.23 -0.39 10.98
CA GLY A 105 2.29 -0.25 12.09
C GLY A 105 2.10 1.20 12.52
N GLY A 106 1.01 1.50 13.19
CA GLY A 106 0.69 2.85 13.66
C GLY A 106 0.20 3.83 12.59
N VAL A 107 0.17 3.45 11.30
CA VAL A 107 -0.42 4.28 10.23
C VAL A 107 -1.94 4.27 10.29
N ILE A 108 -2.53 3.19 10.75
CA ILE A 108 -3.95 3.05 11.04
C ILE A 108 -4.12 3.00 12.55
N ASP A 109 -5.09 3.74 13.09
CA ASP A 109 -5.54 3.54 14.46
C ASP A 109 -6.23 2.17 14.57
N GLU A 110 -5.56 1.21 15.22
CA GLU A 110 -6.04 -0.17 15.31
C GLU A 110 -7.34 -0.32 16.09
N LYS A 111 -7.59 0.58 17.07
CA LYS A 111 -8.85 0.59 17.82
C LYS A 111 -10.00 1.12 16.97
N ALA A 112 -9.75 2.17 16.20
CA ALA A 112 -10.72 2.71 15.26
C ALA A 112 -11.02 1.69 14.15
N LEU A 113 -10.00 0.98 13.64
CA LEU A 113 -10.17 -0.08 12.66
C LEU A 113 -11.04 -1.22 13.20
N LEU A 114 -10.79 -1.67 14.44
CA LEU A 114 -11.58 -2.72 15.08
C LEU A 114 -13.06 -2.31 15.17
N ALA A 115 -13.35 -1.11 15.65
CA ALA A 115 -14.72 -0.59 15.71
C ALA A 115 -15.38 -0.49 14.33
N ALA A 116 -14.63 -0.10 13.29
CA ALA A 116 -15.13 -0.03 11.92
C ALA A 116 -15.39 -1.41 11.30
N LEU A 117 -14.62 -2.43 11.66
CA LEU A 117 -14.84 -3.83 11.27
C LEU A 117 -16.08 -4.42 11.96
N ASP A 118 -16.25 -4.16 13.26
CA ASP A 118 -17.39 -4.62 14.05
C ASP A 118 -18.69 -4.01 13.55
N SER A 119 -18.72 -2.71 13.25
CA SER A 119 -19.91 -2.02 12.69
C SER A 119 -20.20 -2.42 11.24
N GLY A 120 -19.28 -3.07 10.55
CA GLY A 120 -19.40 -3.38 9.13
C GLY A 120 -19.10 -2.22 8.19
N LYS A 121 -18.63 -1.09 8.71
CA LYS A 121 -18.15 0.04 7.91
C LYS A 121 -16.99 -0.38 7.03
N ILE A 122 -16.02 -1.10 7.60
CA ILE A 122 -14.94 -1.79 6.88
C ILE A 122 -15.36 -3.26 6.68
N GLY A 123 -15.27 -3.73 5.43
CA GLY A 123 -15.64 -5.08 5.04
C GLY A 123 -14.59 -6.12 5.38
N GLY A 124 -13.35 -5.73 5.51
CA GLY A 124 -12.22 -6.59 5.88
C GLY A 124 -10.89 -5.85 5.87
N ALA A 125 -9.87 -6.43 6.51
CA ALA A 125 -8.53 -5.89 6.51
C ALA A 125 -7.46 -6.97 6.28
N GLY A 126 -6.40 -6.62 5.55
CA GLY A 126 -5.17 -7.40 5.42
C GLY A 126 -4.02 -6.64 6.09
N LEU A 127 -3.42 -7.22 7.13
CA LEU A 127 -2.40 -6.57 7.94
C LEU A 127 -1.13 -7.44 8.01
N ASP A 128 -0.01 -6.89 7.56
CA ASP A 128 1.32 -7.50 7.74
C ASP A 128 2.13 -6.80 8.84
N VAL A 129 1.64 -5.64 9.30
CA VAL A 129 2.29 -4.76 10.27
C VAL A 129 1.30 -4.27 11.32
N PHE A 130 1.80 -4.01 12.55
CA PHE A 130 0.97 -3.69 13.70
C PHE A 130 1.60 -2.58 14.54
N GLU A 131 0.78 -1.85 15.29
CA GLU A 131 1.21 -0.74 16.13
C GLU A 131 2.20 -1.20 17.22
N ASN A 132 1.96 -2.37 17.81
CA ASN A 132 2.77 -2.90 18.89
C ASN A 132 3.42 -4.26 18.53
N GLU A 133 4.36 -4.27 17.59
CA GLU A 133 5.16 -5.47 17.32
C GLU A 133 6.21 -5.69 18.42
N PRO A 134 6.45 -6.93 18.87
CA PRO A 134 5.89 -8.21 18.37
C PRO A 134 4.60 -8.66 19.07
N THR A 135 3.92 -7.80 19.82
CA THR A 135 2.70 -8.09 20.59
C THR A 135 1.49 -7.30 20.06
N PRO A 136 0.97 -7.64 18.88
CA PRO A 136 -0.18 -6.95 18.28
C PRO A 136 -1.46 -7.09 19.13
N LEU A 137 -2.43 -6.23 18.87
CA LEU A 137 -3.75 -6.26 19.50
C LEU A 137 -4.45 -7.60 19.20
N GLU A 138 -4.63 -8.45 20.23
CA GLU A 138 -5.20 -9.79 20.08
C GLU A 138 -6.60 -9.77 19.43
N ALA A 139 -7.39 -8.74 19.71
CA ALA A 139 -8.73 -8.58 19.12
C ALA A 139 -8.69 -8.47 17.59
N LEU A 140 -7.67 -7.80 17.01
CA LEU A 140 -7.47 -7.76 15.55
C LEU A 140 -7.02 -9.11 15.01
N LEU A 141 -6.08 -9.79 15.68
CA LEU A 141 -5.58 -11.10 15.24
C LEU A 141 -6.68 -12.16 15.19
N ARG A 142 -7.68 -12.06 16.06
CA ARG A 142 -8.81 -13.01 16.15
C ARG A 142 -10.05 -12.56 15.37
N HIS A 143 -10.04 -11.35 14.80
CA HIS A 143 -11.22 -10.83 14.13
C HIS A 143 -11.50 -11.58 12.82
N PRO A 144 -12.73 -12.08 12.57
CA PRO A 144 -13.03 -12.96 11.43
C PRO A 144 -12.90 -12.28 10.05
N LYS A 145 -12.87 -10.95 10.01
CA LYS A 145 -12.68 -10.16 8.78
C LYS A 145 -11.24 -9.65 8.60
N VAL A 146 -10.31 -10.09 9.45
CA VAL A 146 -8.90 -9.68 9.36
C VAL A 146 -8.04 -10.86 8.94
N SER A 147 -7.19 -10.64 7.94
CA SER A 147 -6.12 -11.57 7.53
C SER A 147 -4.80 -10.97 7.97
N CYS A 148 -4.01 -11.72 8.74
CA CYS A 148 -2.74 -11.26 9.30
C CYS A 148 -1.58 -12.07 8.76
N SER A 149 -0.43 -11.42 8.61
CA SER A 149 0.88 -12.04 8.40
C SER A 149 1.93 -11.40 9.34
N PRO A 150 3.02 -12.10 9.68
CA PRO A 150 3.93 -11.66 10.74
C PRO A 150 5.07 -10.78 10.20
N HIS A 151 4.75 -9.65 9.54
CA HIS A 151 5.69 -8.68 8.99
C HIS A 151 6.71 -9.31 8.02
N ILE A 152 6.20 -10.01 7.02
CA ILE A 152 6.99 -10.77 6.04
C ILE A 152 6.93 -10.24 4.62
N GLY A 153 6.30 -9.11 4.38
CA GLY A 153 6.08 -8.55 3.03
C GLY A 153 7.36 -8.33 2.21
N ALA A 154 8.51 -8.14 2.87
CA ALA A 154 9.82 -8.01 2.23
C ALA A 154 10.78 -9.18 2.55
N SER A 155 10.30 -10.26 3.15
CA SER A 155 11.13 -11.35 3.68
C SER A 155 11.30 -12.50 2.67
N THR A 156 11.36 -12.22 1.37
CA THR A 156 11.70 -13.22 0.37
C THR A 156 13.22 -13.26 0.13
N VAL A 157 13.74 -14.41 -0.31
CA VAL A 157 15.16 -14.59 -0.64
C VAL A 157 15.58 -13.61 -1.73
N GLU A 158 14.74 -13.42 -2.74
CA GLU A 158 14.99 -12.52 -3.85
C GLU A 158 15.03 -11.06 -3.39
N ALA A 159 14.08 -10.62 -2.55
CA ALA A 159 14.05 -9.26 -2.03
C ALA A 159 15.30 -8.96 -1.20
N GLN A 160 15.73 -9.88 -0.34
CA GLN A 160 16.95 -9.75 0.46
C GLN A 160 18.20 -9.64 -0.42
N ALA A 161 18.30 -10.45 -1.48
CA ALA A 161 19.40 -10.39 -2.43
C ALA A 161 19.44 -9.04 -3.18
N TYR A 162 18.29 -8.56 -3.68
CA TYR A 162 18.22 -7.26 -4.35
C TYR A 162 18.57 -6.08 -3.44
N ILE A 163 18.09 -6.08 -2.20
CA ILE A 163 18.42 -5.05 -1.21
C ILE A 163 19.94 -5.04 -0.96
N GLY A 164 20.55 -6.22 -0.78
CA GLY A 164 21.98 -6.36 -0.58
C GLY A 164 22.81 -5.81 -1.75
N MET A 165 22.41 -6.14 -2.98
CA MET A 165 23.07 -5.65 -4.20
C MET A 165 22.92 -4.13 -4.35
N GLU A 166 21.71 -3.58 -4.21
CA GLU A 166 21.46 -2.13 -4.31
C GLU A 166 22.26 -1.35 -3.26
N LEU A 167 22.36 -1.89 -2.03
CA LEU A 167 23.16 -1.27 -0.97
C LEU A 167 24.66 -1.29 -1.31
N ALA A 168 25.17 -2.42 -1.82
CA ALA A 168 26.57 -2.54 -2.23
C ALA A 168 26.91 -1.54 -3.36
N ASP A 169 26.05 -1.43 -4.38
CA ASP A 169 26.23 -0.48 -5.48
C ASP A 169 26.25 0.96 -4.99
N LYS A 170 25.37 1.33 -4.07
CA LYS A 170 25.33 2.67 -3.46
C LYS A 170 26.59 2.97 -2.66
N ILE A 171 27.09 2.00 -1.88
CA ILE A 171 28.34 2.15 -1.12
C ILE A 171 29.52 2.32 -2.08
N ILE A 172 29.63 1.48 -3.11
CA ILE A 172 30.69 1.56 -4.11
C ILE A 172 30.66 2.92 -4.83
N SER A 173 29.48 3.37 -5.25
CA SER A 173 29.34 4.69 -5.90
C SER A 173 29.73 5.83 -4.97
N PHE A 174 29.33 5.78 -3.70
CA PHE A 174 29.63 6.83 -2.72
C PHE A 174 31.11 6.95 -2.39
N PHE A 175 31.82 5.81 -2.27
CA PHE A 175 33.25 5.79 -1.94
C PHE A 175 34.17 5.59 -3.15
N GLY A 176 33.62 5.28 -4.33
CA GLY A 176 34.40 5.01 -5.55
C GLY A 176 34.77 6.24 -6.38
N ASP A 177 34.11 7.38 -6.18
CA ASP A 177 34.36 8.64 -6.90
C ASP A 177 35.58 9.42 -6.39
N ASP A 178 36.32 8.88 -5.43
CA ASP A 178 37.56 9.47 -4.89
C ASP A 178 38.87 8.90 -5.52
N LYS A 179 38.85 8.51 -6.81
CA LYS A 179 40.07 8.11 -7.53
C LYS A 179 40.23 8.84 -8.85
#